data_f0057629cfed61883316e1850fdf564d
#
_entry.id   f0057629cfed61883316e1850fdf564d
#
_cell.length_a   1.000
_cell.length_b   1.000
_cell.length_c   1.000
_cell.angle_alpha   90.00
_cell.angle_beta   90.00
_cell.angle_gamma   90.00
#
_symmetry.space_group_name_H-M   'P 1'
#
loop_
_entity.id
_entity.type
_entity.pdbx_description
1 polymer ?
#
loop_
_entity_poly.entity_id
_entity_poly.type
_entity_poly.pdbx_seq_one_letter_code
_entity_poly.pdbx_strand_id
1 'polypeptide(L)'
;MTNKKLNYPALAKEAAILTGAVAIIAAAVYFFLVPSHTSVSSISGLGIVLSNFVPLPLSAITMVLNTVLLIIGFFTCGREFGAKTVYTSVMLPVFLRLFERLFPDFGSLTGSQELDVLCYILVVSVGLSILFNRNASSGGLDIVAKIMNKYLHMELGKAMSLSGMCVALSAALVYDKKTVVLSILGTYFNGIVLDHFIFDNSIKRRVCIITEKEEALRQFIINDLHSGATMYEAIGAYNFEKHNEIITIVDKSEYQKLMNFINREDPKAFVTIYNVSSVHYQPKR
;
A
#
# COMPACT_ATOMS: atom_id res chain seq x y z
N MET A 1 2.41 -29.59 17.10
CA MET A 1 2.66 -28.17 17.48
C MET A 1 4.13 -27.90 17.23
N THR A 2 4.48 -27.38 16.04
CA THR A 2 5.88 -27.09 15.68
C THR A 2 6.29 -25.78 16.33
N ASN A 3 7.23 -25.85 17.26
CA ASN A 3 7.90 -24.72 17.92
C ASN A 3 8.66 -23.92 16.85
N LYS A 4 7.98 -22.95 16.19
CA LYS A 4 8.64 -21.98 15.32
C LYS A 4 9.52 -21.09 16.20
N LYS A 5 10.84 -21.35 16.24
CA LYS A 5 11.80 -20.46 16.90
C LYS A 5 11.55 -19.04 16.41
N LEU A 6 11.21 -18.12 17.32
CA LEU A 6 11.04 -16.71 17.01
C LEU A 6 12.37 -16.19 16.41
N ASN A 7 12.30 -15.77 15.15
CA ASN A 7 13.46 -15.16 14.48
C ASN A 7 13.48 -13.66 14.87
N TYR A 8 14.13 -13.36 16.00
CA TYR A 8 14.22 -11.99 16.55
C TYR A 8 14.68 -10.92 15.54
N PRO A 9 15.70 -11.14 14.68
CA PRO A 9 16.10 -10.16 13.70
C PRO A 9 15.02 -9.91 12.62
N ALA A 10 14.25 -10.93 12.23
CA ALA A 10 13.15 -10.74 11.29
C ALA A 10 12.00 -9.93 11.92
N LEU A 11 11.69 -10.18 13.20
CA LEU A 11 10.66 -9.44 13.94
C LEU A 11 11.07 -7.97 14.14
N ALA A 12 12.34 -7.72 14.48
CA ALA A 12 12.87 -6.36 14.62
C ALA A 12 12.84 -5.59 13.30
N LYS A 13 13.19 -6.24 12.19
CA LYS A 13 13.09 -5.65 10.84
C LYS A 13 11.63 -5.30 10.49
N GLU A 14 10.70 -6.19 10.78
CA GLU A 14 9.27 -5.96 10.53
C GLU A 14 8.75 -4.78 11.39
N ALA A 15 9.07 -4.75 12.68
CA ALA A 15 8.71 -3.64 13.56
C ALA A 15 9.29 -2.31 13.07
N ALA A 16 10.55 -2.28 12.63
CA ALA A 16 11.17 -1.07 12.10
C ALA A 16 10.46 -0.55 10.84
N ILE A 17 10.05 -1.45 9.92
CA ILE A 17 9.30 -1.08 8.71
C ILE A 17 7.93 -0.51 9.08
N LEU A 18 7.19 -1.18 9.99
CA LEU A 18 5.88 -0.70 10.45
C LEU A 18 6.00 0.66 11.15
N THR A 19 7.02 0.84 11.99
CA THR A 19 7.29 2.12 12.67
C THR A 19 7.58 3.23 11.67
N GLY A 20 8.41 2.97 10.66
CA GLY A 20 8.71 3.93 9.60
C GLY A 20 7.46 4.32 8.79
N ALA A 21 6.62 3.33 8.45
CA ALA A 21 5.37 3.58 7.74
C ALA A 21 4.40 4.44 8.57
N VAL A 22 4.26 4.16 9.87
CA VAL A 22 3.42 4.95 10.79
C VAL A 22 3.97 6.36 10.96
N ALA A 23 5.30 6.55 11.01
CA ALA A 23 5.91 7.87 11.07
C ALA A 23 5.59 8.70 9.83
N ILE A 24 5.60 8.10 8.62
CA ILE A 24 5.19 8.76 7.37
C ILE A 24 3.71 9.16 7.44
N ILE A 25 2.83 8.26 7.89
CA ILE A 25 1.39 8.55 8.05
C ILE A 25 1.18 9.68 9.05
N ALA A 26 1.85 9.62 10.20
CA ALA A 26 1.76 10.67 11.23
C ALA A 26 2.24 12.02 10.70
N ALA A 27 3.31 12.05 9.91
CA ALA A 27 3.79 13.26 9.26
C ALA A 27 2.76 13.80 8.25
N ALA A 28 2.16 12.94 7.42
CA ALA A 28 1.11 13.33 6.50
C ALA A 28 -0.10 13.94 7.23
N VAL A 29 -0.52 13.32 8.32
CA VAL A 29 -1.64 13.81 9.15
C VAL A 29 -1.28 15.14 9.78
N TYR A 30 -0.14 15.24 10.43
CA TYR A 30 0.24 16.42 11.23
C TYR A 30 0.52 17.64 10.33
N PHE A 31 1.31 17.47 9.28
CA PHE A 31 1.78 18.60 8.45
C PHE A 31 0.80 19.02 7.35
N PHE A 32 -0.14 18.14 6.97
CA PHE A 32 -1.04 18.43 5.85
C PHE A 32 -2.52 18.27 6.20
N LEU A 33 -2.94 17.15 6.82
CA LEU A 33 -4.36 16.92 7.08
C LEU A 33 -4.91 17.86 8.16
N VAL A 34 -4.18 18.02 9.28
CA VAL A 34 -4.60 18.87 10.39
C VAL A 34 -4.78 20.31 9.94
N PRO A 35 -3.82 20.95 9.23
CA PRO A 35 -3.97 22.32 8.73
C PRO A 35 -5.07 22.48 7.68
N SER A 36 -5.38 21.45 6.90
CA SER A 36 -6.42 21.50 5.87
C SER A 36 -7.85 21.53 6.42
N HIS A 37 -8.05 21.19 7.71
CA HIS A 37 -9.37 21.06 8.35
C HIS A 37 -10.37 20.18 7.57
N THR A 38 -9.88 19.19 6.82
CA THR A 38 -10.71 18.26 6.03
C THR A 38 -10.80 16.89 6.69
N SER A 39 -11.80 16.10 6.27
CA SER A 39 -12.05 14.75 6.79
C SER A 39 -11.72 13.66 5.75
N VAL A 40 -10.62 13.81 5.02
CA VAL A 40 -10.23 12.85 3.99
C VAL A 40 -9.94 11.49 4.62
N SER A 41 -10.74 10.47 4.26
CA SER A 41 -10.59 9.06 4.69
C SER A 41 -10.40 8.88 6.20
N SER A 42 -11.01 9.74 7.03
CA SER A 42 -10.78 9.79 8.47
C SER A 42 -11.97 9.31 9.28
N ILE A 43 -11.74 8.39 10.22
CA ILE A 43 -12.77 8.01 11.20
C ILE A 43 -13.12 9.15 12.17
N SER A 44 -12.22 10.10 12.34
CA SER A 44 -12.47 11.30 13.13
C SER A 44 -13.59 12.15 12.52
N GLY A 45 -13.74 12.15 11.19
CA GLY A 45 -14.86 12.78 10.50
C GLY A 45 -16.20 12.21 10.94
N LEU A 46 -16.31 10.89 11.02
CA LEU A 46 -17.51 10.23 11.56
C LEU A 46 -17.70 10.56 13.05
N GLY A 47 -16.62 10.62 13.81
CA GLY A 47 -16.64 11.01 15.23
C GLY A 47 -17.21 12.41 15.44
N ILE A 48 -16.85 13.38 14.59
CA ILE A 48 -17.37 14.76 14.64
C ILE A 48 -18.86 14.77 14.35
N VAL A 49 -19.32 14.05 13.32
CA VAL A 49 -20.75 13.94 13.04
C VAL A 49 -21.50 13.38 14.26
N LEU A 50 -21.02 12.27 14.82
CA LEU A 50 -21.65 11.64 15.97
C LEU A 50 -21.64 12.50 17.23
N SER A 51 -20.60 13.32 17.46
CA SER A 51 -20.52 14.21 18.63
C SER A 51 -21.60 15.30 18.65
N ASN A 52 -22.24 15.57 17.49
CA ASN A 52 -23.39 16.48 17.45
C ASN A 52 -24.71 15.82 17.89
N PHE A 53 -24.76 14.49 17.91
CA PHE A 53 -25.96 13.74 18.29
C PHE A 53 -25.84 13.06 19.65
N VAL A 54 -24.60 12.82 20.12
CA VAL A 54 -24.33 12.11 21.38
C VAL A 54 -23.52 13.04 22.30
N PRO A 55 -23.93 13.24 23.56
CA PRO A 55 -23.25 14.15 24.50
C PRO A 55 -21.96 13.54 25.06
N LEU A 56 -21.07 13.11 24.19
CA LEU A 56 -19.75 12.57 24.53
C LEU A 56 -18.66 13.39 23.83
N PRO A 57 -17.48 13.56 24.44
CA PRO A 57 -16.37 14.25 23.79
C PRO A 57 -15.89 13.47 22.55
N LEU A 58 -15.46 14.18 21.52
CA LEU A 58 -14.98 13.62 20.25
C LEU A 58 -13.91 12.52 20.45
N SER A 59 -13.00 12.75 21.40
CA SER A 59 -11.95 11.79 21.72
C SER A 59 -12.49 10.44 22.22
N ALA A 60 -13.55 10.45 23.02
CA ALA A 60 -14.18 9.23 23.51
C ALA A 60 -14.90 8.49 22.36
N ILE A 61 -15.62 9.21 21.51
CA ILE A 61 -16.32 8.62 20.35
C ILE A 61 -15.32 7.99 19.39
N THR A 62 -14.26 8.70 19.00
CA THR A 62 -13.23 8.18 18.08
C THR A 62 -12.48 7.00 18.69
N MET A 63 -12.19 7.02 19.98
CA MET A 63 -11.57 5.90 20.69
C MET A 63 -12.45 4.65 20.67
N VAL A 64 -13.75 4.80 20.94
CA VAL A 64 -14.71 3.67 20.89
C VAL A 64 -14.82 3.13 19.47
N LEU A 65 -14.99 3.99 18.45
CA LEU A 65 -15.06 3.56 17.06
C LEU A 65 -13.80 2.80 16.62
N ASN A 66 -12.62 3.32 16.92
CA ASN A 66 -11.35 2.68 16.61
C ASN A 66 -11.21 1.33 17.33
N THR A 67 -11.58 1.26 18.62
CA THR A 67 -11.52 0.02 19.39
C THR A 67 -12.46 -1.03 18.82
N VAL A 68 -13.70 -0.67 18.48
CA VAL A 68 -14.67 -1.57 17.87
C VAL A 68 -14.15 -2.10 16.53
N LEU A 69 -13.65 -1.21 15.65
CA LEU A 69 -13.09 -1.61 14.37
C LEU A 69 -11.87 -2.52 14.53
N LEU A 70 -11.01 -2.24 15.51
CA LEU A 70 -9.85 -3.07 15.80
C LEU A 70 -10.24 -4.49 16.24
N ILE A 71 -11.25 -4.60 17.10
CA ILE A 71 -11.80 -5.89 17.54
C ILE A 71 -12.39 -6.64 16.33
N ILE A 72 -13.22 -5.97 15.51
CA ILE A 72 -13.78 -6.56 14.30
C ILE A 72 -12.66 -7.00 13.35
N GLY A 73 -11.67 -6.15 13.11
CA GLY A 73 -10.51 -6.46 12.26
C GLY A 73 -9.69 -7.66 12.75
N PHE A 74 -9.51 -7.78 14.06
CA PHE A 74 -8.82 -8.92 14.66
C PHE A 74 -9.52 -10.26 14.37
N PHE A 75 -10.84 -10.31 14.52
CA PHE A 75 -11.61 -11.52 14.26
C PHE A 75 -11.80 -11.80 12.77
N THR A 76 -11.95 -10.78 11.96
CA THR A 76 -12.25 -10.93 10.53
C THR A 76 -11.00 -11.12 9.68
N CYS A 77 -9.95 -10.33 9.90
CA CYS A 77 -8.71 -10.35 9.09
C CYS A 77 -7.62 -11.27 9.66
N GLY A 78 -7.79 -11.76 10.89
CA GLY A 78 -6.90 -12.74 11.52
C GLY A 78 -5.91 -12.13 12.51
N ARG A 79 -5.29 -13.03 13.31
CA ARG A 79 -4.45 -12.64 14.47
C ARG A 79 -3.20 -11.84 14.08
N GLU A 80 -2.59 -12.17 12.94
CA GLU A 80 -1.38 -11.47 12.49
C GLU A 80 -1.70 -10.02 12.12
N PHE A 81 -2.75 -9.81 11.32
CA PHE A 81 -3.25 -8.47 10.98
C PHE A 81 -3.60 -7.68 12.25
N GLY A 82 -4.39 -8.28 13.15
CA GLY A 82 -4.80 -7.64 14.39
C GLY A 82 -3.63 -7.21 15.26
N ALA A 83 -2.65 -8.08 15.51
CA ALA A 83 -1.49 -7.77 16.34
C ALA A 83 -0.64 -6.62 15.76
N LYS A 84 -0.38 -6.63 14.45
CA LYS A 84 0.35 -5.57 13.77
C LYS A 84 -0.44 -4.25 13.80
N THR A 85 -1.75 -4.32 13.60
CA THR A 85 -2.63 -3.15 13.62
C THR A 85 -2.76 -2.54 15.02
N VAL A 86 -2.81 -3.34 16.08
CA VAL A 86 -2.73 -2.83 17.47
C VAL A 86 -1.45 -2.04 17.67
N TYR A 87 -0.31 -2.59 17.25
CA TYR A 87 0.98 -1.92 17.36
C TYR A 87 0.99 -0.56 16.63
N THR A 88 0.59 -0.54 15.38
CA THR A 88 0.57 0.67 14.54
C THR A 88 -0.42 1.71 15.06
N SER A 89 -1.60 1.29 15.51
CA SER A 89 -2.63 2.18 16.09
C SER A 89 -2.19 2.85 17.39
N VAL A 90 -1.32 2.21 18.18
CA VAL A 90 -0.73 2.82 19.39
C VAL A 90 0.42 3.76 19.01
N MET A 91 1.23 3.40 18.00
CA MET A 91 2.36 4.22 17.58
C MET A 91 1.96 5.51 16.87
N LEU A 92 0.83 5.54 16.18
CA LEU A 92 0.36 6.72 15.46
C LEU A 92 0.16 7.94 16.38
N PRO A 93 -0.61 7.86 17.48
CA PRO A 93 -0.73 8.96 18.43
C PRO A 93 0.59 9.36 19.10
N VAL A 94 1.52 8.42 19.29
CA VAL A 94 2.85 8.70 19.84
C VAL A 94 3.64 9.62 18.90
N PHE A 95 3.66 9.33 17.59
CA PHE A 95 4.32 10.18 16.60
C PHE A 95 3.60 11.53 16.44
N LEU A 96 2.27 11.57 16.45
CA LEU A 96 1.54 12.82 16.41
C LEU A 96 1.92 13.72 17.59
N ARG A 97 1.92 13.16 18.81
CA ARG A 97 2.34 13.91 20.02
C ARG A 97 3.81 14.35 19.97
N LEU A 98 4.68 13.56 19.35
CA LEU A 98 6.07 13.94 19.12
C LEU A 98 6.16 15.16 18.20
N PHE A 99 5.41 15.15 17.08
CA PHE A 99 5.39 16.29 16.15
C PHE A 99 4.77 17.54 16.77
N GLU A 100 3.70 17.41 17.54
CA GLU A 100 3.11 18.53 18.33
C GLU A 100 4.11 19.19 19.27
N ARG A 101 5.00 18.39 19.88
CA ARG A 101 6.05 18.92 20.76
C ARG A 101 7.22 19.55 20.01
N LEU A 102 7.58 19.00 18.86
CA LEU A 102 8.71 19.50 18.05
C LEU A 102 8.33 20.75 17.25
N PHE A 103 7.06 20.87 16.86
CA PHE A 103 6.56 21.93 15.99
C PHE A 103 5.24 22.50 16.55
N PRO A 104 5.22 23.11 17.77
CA PRO A 104 3.99 23.45 18.48
C PRO A 104 3.09 24.46 17.76
N ASP A 105 3.66 25.38 16.98
CA ASP A 105 2.93 26.44 16.26
C ASP A 105 2.89 26.20 14.75
N PHE A 106 2.82 24.94 14.34
CA PHE A 106 2.86 24.60 12.93
C PHE A 106 1.52 24.90 12.23
N GLY A 107 1.59 25.81 11.26
CA GLY A 107 0.49 26.11 10.33
C GLY A 107 0.60 25.34 9.01
N SER A 108 -0.25 25.70 8.05
CA SER A 108 -0.18 25.11 6.70
C SER A 108 1.17 25.40 6.03
N LEU A 109 1.82 24.37 5.48
CA LEU A 109 3.06 24.50 4.69
C LEU A 109 2.80 25.19 3.36
N THR A 110 1.63 24.95 2.76
CA THR A 110 1.32 25.40 1.40
C THR A 110 0.52 26.71 1.39
N GLY A 111 -0.10 27.06 2.52
CA GLY A 111 -1.02 28.18 2.62
C GLY A 111 -2.34 27.99 1.85
N SER A 112 -2.57 26.81 1.27
CA SER A 112 -3.79 26.46 0.52
C SER A 112 -4.35 25.14 1.02
N GLN A 113 -5.62 25.12 1.38
CA GLN A 113 -6.34 23.93 1.83
C GLN A 113 -6.29 22.80 0.78
N GLU A 114 -6.43 23.15 -0.50
CA GLU A 114 -6.44 22.21 -1.61
C GLU A 114 -5.07 21.54 -1.80
N LEU A 115 -3.99 22.32 -1.72
CA LEU A 115 -2.63 21.80 -1.84
C LEU A 115 -2.25 20.95 -0.64
N ASP A 116 -2.67 21.31 0.56
CA ASP A 116 -2.47 20.48 1.75
C ASP A 116 -3.15 19.12 1.59
N VAL A 117 -4.38 19.07 1.07
CA VAL A 117 -5.08 17.81 0.80
C VAL A 117 -4.34 16.97 -0.25
N LEU A 118 -3.82 17.57 -1.33
CA LEU A 118 -3.06 16.84 -2.34
C LEU A 118 -1.76 16.27 -1.77
N CYS A 119 -1.01 17.07 -1.00
CA CYS A 119 0.21 16.61 -0.33
C CYS A 119 -0.10 15.48 0.67
N TYR A 120 -1.18 15.63 1.44
CA TYR A 120 -1.65 14.58 2.35
C TYR A 120 -1.88 13.27 1.60
N ILE A 121 -2.66 13.28 0.52
CA ILE A 121 -3.00 12.10 -0.27
C ILE A 121 -1.73 11.37 -0.74
N LEU A 122 -0.78 12.10 -1.30
CA LEU A 122 0.47 11.52 -1.79
C LEU A 122 1.29 10.87 -0.67
N VAL A 123 1.52 11.59 0.42
CA VAL A 123 2.38 11.12 1.51
C VAL A 123 1.71 9.98 2.30
N VAL A 124 0.41 10.11 2.63
CA VAL A 124 -0.31 9.08 3.37
C VAL A 124 -0.43 7.78 2.59
N SER A 125 -0.64 7.86 1.27
CA SER A 125 -0.75 6.67 0.43
C SER A 125 0.54 5.85 0.40
N VAL A 126 1.72 6.49 0.47
CA VAL A 126 3.00 5.77 0.63
C VAL A 126 3.02 4.99 1.94
N GLY A 127 2.71 5.62 3.06
CA GLY A 127 2.69 4.96 4.37
C GLY A 127 1.67 3.82 4.44
N LEU A 128 0.44 4.05 3.96
CA LEU A 128 -0.63 3.05 3.94
C LEU A 128 -0.29 1.87 3.03
N SER A 129 0.31 2.11 1.86
CA SER A 129 0.73 1.03 0.96
C SER A 129 1.74 0.10 1.61
N ILE A 130 2.69 0.64 2.38
CA ILE A 130 3.66 -0.15 3.14
C ILE A 130 2.94 -0.99 4.20
N LEU A 131 2.00 -0.41 4.97
CA LEU A 131 1.25 -1.15 5.99
C LEU A 131 0.42 -2.27 5.39
N PHE A 132 -0.35 -2.00 4.33
CA PHE A 132 -1.20 -3.00 3.69
C PHE A 132 -0.41 -4.14 3.07
N ASN A 133 0.75 -3.86 2.47
CA ASN A 133 1.67 -4.87 1.94
C ASN A 133 2.29 -5.74 3.04
N ARG A 134 2.34 -5.25 4.28
CA ARG A 134 2.78 -6.00 5.48
C ARG A 134 1.62 -6.61 6.27
N ASN A 135 0.42 -6.63 5.70
CA ASN A 135 -0.80 -7.10 6.35
C ASN A 135 -1.05 -6.41 7.70
N ALA A 136 -0.94 -5.08 7.71
CA ALA A 136 -1.23 -4.18 8.82
C ALA A 136 -2.09 -3.02 8.36
N SER A 137 -2.61 -2.21 9.30
CA SER A 137 -3.40 -1.01 9.06
C SER A 137 -2.96 0.08 10.06
N SER A 138 -3.25 1.34 9.78
CA SER A 138 -3.02 2.44 10.74
C SER A 138 -4.10 2.50 11.84
N GLY A 139 -5.19 1.76 11.67
CA GLY A 139 -6.42 1.83 12.46
C GLY A 139 -7.50 2.67 11.76
N GLY A 140 -8.74 2.61 12.26
CA GLY A 140 -9.82 3.39 11.69
C GLY A 140 -10.43 2.80 10.41
N LEU A 141 -10.72 3.65 9.41
CA LEU A 141 -11.37 3.24 8.15
C LEU A 141 -10.54 2.27 7.32
N ASP A 142 -9.25 2.22 7.48
CA ASP A 142 -8.35 1.26 6.83
C ASP A 142 -8.75 -0.19 7.16
N ILE A 143 -9.25 -0.43 8.39
CA ILE A 143 -9.74 -1.76 8.81
C ILE A 143 -10.99 -2.11 8.01
N VAL A 144 -11.91 -1.13 7.82
CA VAL A 144 -13.12 -1.33 7.01
C VAL A 144 -12.73 -1.67 5.57
N ALA A 145 -11.80 -0.93 4.99
CA ALA A 145 -11.29 -1.20 3.64
C ALA A 145 -10.67 -2.60 3.53
N LYS A 146 -9.91 -3.04 4.54
CA LYS A 146 -9.33 -4.40 4.57
C LYS A 146 -10.39 -5.49 4.67
N ILE A 147 -11.45 -5.26 5.43
CA ILE A 147 -12.61 -6.17 5.53
C ILE A 147 -13.32 -6.26 4.18
N MET A 148 -13.60 -5.11 3.54
CA MET A 148 -14.21 -5.07 2.21
C MET A 148 -13.34 -5.76 1.16
N ASN A 149 -12.03 -5.55 1.18
CA ASN A 149 -11.09 -6.25 0.31
C ASN A 149 -11.18 -7.76 0.50
N LYS A 150 -11.25 -8.24 1.74
CA LYS A 150 -11.30 -9.68 2.04
C LYS A 150 -12.61 -10.34 1.63
N TYR A 151 -13.75 -9.72 1.89
CA TYR A 151 -15.07 -10.33 1.70
C TYR A 151 -15.75 -9.94 0.39
N LEU A 152 -15.54 -8.72 -0.09
CA LEU A 152 -16.10 -8.23 -1.36
C LEU A 152 -15.11 -8.31 -2.52
N HIS A 153 -13.87 -8.76 -2.26
CA HIS A 153 -12.79 -8.87 -3.25
C HIS A 153 -12.51 -7.55 -4.01
N MET A 154 -12.79 -6.42 -3.37
CA MET A 154 -12.50 -5.09 -3.91
C MET A 154 -11.02 -4.74 -3.72
N GLU A 155 -10.48 -3.93 -4.63
CA GLU A 155 -9.16 -3.32 -4.44
C GLU A 155 -9.15 -2.43 -3.19
N LEU A 156 -8.02 -2.36 -2.49
CA LEU A 156 -7.93 -1.67 -1.20
C LEU A 156 -8.24 -0.18 -1.31
N GLY A 157 -7.74 0.50 -2.34
CA GLY A 157 -8.02 1.92 -2.54
C GLY A 157 -9.47 2.19 -2.91
N LYS A 158 -10.10 1.33 -3.73
CA LYS A 158 -11.55 1.41 -4.01
C LYS A 158 -12.37 1.24 -2.73
N ALA A 159 -11.99 0.29 -1.88
CA ALA A 159 -12.63 0.06 -0.59
C ALA A 159 -12.45 1.26 0.37
N MET A 160 -11.24 1.87 0.38
CA MET A 160 -10.96 3.10 1.11
C MET A 160 -11.81 4.27 0.61
N SER A 161 -11.88 4.45 -0.71
CA SER A 161 -12.71 5.51 -1.31
C SER A 161 -14.18 5.33 -0.94
N LEU A 162 -14.71 4.11 -1.05
CA LEU A 162 -16.13 3.85 -0.76
C LEU A 162 -16.47 4.08 0.71
N SER A 163 -15.70 3.51 1.63
CA SER A 163 -15.90 3.70 3.08
C SER A 163 -15.71 5.15 3.49
N GLY A 164 -14.68 5.82 2.99
CA GLY A 164 -14.40 7.21 3.28
C GLY A 164 -15.44 8.18 2.67
N MET A 165 -15.98 7.89 1.48
CA MET A 165 -17.07 8.69 0.90
C MET A 165 -18.34 8.64 1.74
N CYS A 166 -18.69 7.49 2.32
CA CYS A 166 -19.82 7.40 3.25
C CYS A 166 -19.62 8.34 4.45
N VAL A 167 -18.40 8.42 4.99
CA VAL A 167 -18.07 9.33 6.08
C VAL A 167 -18.07 10.80 5.61
N ALA A 168 -17.48 11.09 4.46
CA ALA A 168 -17.45 12.45 3.90
C ALA A 168 -18.85 12.98 3.58
N LEU A 169 -19.75 12.12 3.11
CA LEU A 169 -21.17 12.49 2.92
C LEU A 169 -21.88 12.76 4.23
N SER A 170 -21.63 11.97 5.29
CA SER A 170 -22.19 12.24 6.61
C SER A 170 -21.69 13.56 7.20
N ALA A 171 -20.48 13.97 6.86
CA ALA A 171 -19.89 15.24 7.29
C ALA A 171 -20.61 16.48 6.69
N ALA A 172 -21.43 16.31 5.63
CA ALA A 172 -22.28 17.38 5.09
C ALA A 172 -23.31 17.92 6.10
N LEU A 173 -23.57 17.20 7.17
CA LEU A 173 -24.45 17.64 8.26
C LEU A 173 -23.80 18.68 9.18
N VAL A 174 -22.46 18.82 9.14
CA VAL A 174 -21.69 19.60 10.13
C VAL A 174 -20.74 20.60 9.48
N TYR A 175 -20.14 20.26 8.33
CA TYR A 175 -19.16 21.09 7.67
C TYR A 175 -19.76 21.96 6.56
N ASP A 176 -19.02 23.02 6.19
CA ASP A 176 -19.35 23.87 5.05
C ASP A 176 -19.24 23.12 3.70
N LYS A 177 -19.93 23.60 2.68
CA LYS A 177 -20.00 22.94 1.36
C LYS A 177 -18.64 22.73 0.71
N LYS A 178 -17.69 23.69 0.85
CA LYS A 178 -16.35 23.61 0.28
C LYS A 178 -15.56 22.46 0.90
N THR A 179 -15.55 22.37 2.22
CA THR A 179 -14.85 21.32 2.98
C THR A 179 -15.42 19.94 2.69
N VAL A 180 -16.74 19.82 2.54
CA VAL A 180 -17.39 18.54 2.18
C VAL A 180 -16.97 18.09 0.77
N VAL A 181 -17.05 18.99 -0.21
CA VAL A 181 -16.65 18.67 -1.60
C VAL A 181 -15.17 18.27 -1.65
N LEU A 182 -14.31 19.02 -0.95
CA LEU A 182 -12.88 18.72 -0.90
C LEU A 182 -12.60 17.38 -0.19
N SER A 183 -13.34 17.06 0.86
CA SER A 183 -13.22 15.77 1.57
C SER A 183 -13.67 14.59 0.69
N ILE A 184 -14.74 14.73 -0.08
CA ILE A 184 -15.21 13.71 -1.02
C ILE A 184 -14.18 13.49 -2.13
N LEU A 185 -13.74 14.57 -2.80
CA LEU A 185 -12.74 14.50 -3.86
C LEU A 185 -11.42 13.97 -3.33
N GLY A 186 -10.96 14.47 -2.19
CA GLY A 186 -9.73 14.00 -1.55
C GLY A 186 -9.79 12.51 -1.21
N THR A 187 -10.91 12.03 -0.69
CA THR A 187 -11.10 10.61 -0.38
C THR A 187 -11.09 9.75 -1.64
N TYR A 188 -11.74 10.21 -2.70
CA TYR A 188 -11.75 9.50 -3.99
C TYR A 188 -10.34 9.40 -4.59
N PHE A 189 -9.61 10.52 -4.67
CA PHE A 189 -8.24 10.53 -5.17
C PHE A 189 -7.28 9.76 -4.27
N ASN A 190 -7.46 9.79 -2.94
CA ASN A 190 -6.65 9.00 -2.02
C ASN A 190 -6.71 7.50 -2.34
N GLY A 191 -7.90 6.97 -2.67
CA GLY A 191 -8.03 5.57 -3.06
C GLY A 191 -7.32 5.24 -4.37
N ILE A 192 -7.41 6.10 -5.39
CA ILE A 192 -6.72 5.91 -6.68
C ILE A 192 -5.20 5.89 -6.47
N VAL A 193 -4.68 6.88 -5.74
CA VAL A 193 -3.25 7.00 -5.47
C VAL A 193 -2.76 5.83 -4.62
N LEU A 194 -3.53 5.42 -3.62
CA LEU A 194 -3.22 4.27 -2.78
C LEU A 194 -3.12 2.97 -3.60
N ASP A 195 -4.10 2.69 -4.46
CA ASP A 195 -4.07 1.51 -5.34
C ASP A 195 -2.85 1.54 -6.25
N HIS A 196 -2.50 2.71 -6.82
CA HIS A 196 -1.30 2.86 -7.62
C HIS A 196 -0.03 2.45 -6.86
N PHE A 197 0.16 2.93 -5.62
CA PHE A 197 1.31 2.56 -4.79
C PHE A 197 1.31 1.09 -4.36
N ILE A 198 0.14 0.50 -4.09
CA ILE A 198 0.03 -0.91 -3.74
C ILE A 198 0.39 -1.79 -4.94
N PHE A 199 -0.16 -1.48 -6.11
CA PHE A 199 0.07 -2.25 -7.34
C PHE A 199 1.50 -2.11 -7.84
N ASP A 200 2.06 -0.90 -7.89
CA ASP A 200 3.42 -0.67 -8.41
C ASP A 200 4.50 -1.46 -7.64
N ASN A 201 4.27 -1.70 -6.34
CA ASN A 201 5.16 -2.52 -5.51
C ASN A 201 4.97 -4.04 -5.69
N SER A 202 3.87 -4.48 -6.28
CA SER A 202 3.54 -5.91 -6.46
C SER A 202 3.60 -6.39 -7.91
N ILE A 203 3.75 -5.50 -8.88
CA ILE A 203 3.84 -5.83 -10.29
C ILE A 203 5.08 -6.67 -10.55
N LYS A 204 4.86 -7.91 -11.01
CA LYS A 204 5.89 -8.74 -11.62
C LYS A 204 5.88 -8.58 -13.13
N ARG A 205 7.01 -8.84 -13.75
CA ARG A 205 7.17 -8.78 -15.21
C ARG A 205 7.42 -10.16 -15.75
N ARG A 206 6.58 -10.57 -16.70
CA ARG A 206 6.87 -11.71 -17.56
C ARG A 206 7.74 -11.19 -18.69
N VAL A 207 8.95 -11.69 -18.77
CA VAL A 207 9.92 -11.35 -19.81
C VAL A 207 10.07 -12.56 -20.71
N CYS A 208 9.81 -12.38 -22.01
CA CYS A 208 9.97 -13.38 -23.03
C CYS A 208 11.16 -12.97 -23.89
N ILE A 209 12.14 -13.85 -24.05
CA ILE A 209 13.45 -13.52 -24.64
C ILE A 209 13.79 -14.55 -25.69
N ILE A 210 14.10 -14.09 -26.91
CA ILE A 210 14.70 -14.86 -27.98
C ILE A 210 16.13 -14.35 -28.17
N THR A 211 17.12 -15.21 -28.02
CA THR A 211 18.55 -14.86 -28.05
C THR A 211 19.40 -15.99 -28.57
N GLU A 212 20.52 -15.68 -29.22
CA GLU A 212 21.53 -16.68 -29.61
C GLU A 212 22.35 -17.17 -28.39
N LYS A 213 22.29 -16.48 -27.25
CA LYS A 213 23.05 -16.80 -26.03
C LYS A 213 22.17 -17.53 -24.98
N GLU A 214 21.37 -18.51 -25.43
CA GLU A 214 20.38 -19.22 -24.62
C GLU A 214 20.94 -19.78 -23.32
N GLU A 215 22.05 -20.50 -23.38
CA GLU A 215 22.64 -21.19 -22.22
C GLU A 215 23.20 -20.19 -21.21
N ALA A 216 23.85 -19.11 -21.66
CA ALA A 216 24.35 -18.05 -20.77
C ALA A 216 23.19 -17.34 -20.04
N LEU A 217 22.12 -17.06 -20.78
CA LEU A 217 20.92 -16.44 -20.22
C LEU A 217 20.22 -17.35 -19.20
N ARG A 218 20.08 -18.64 -19.55
CA ARG A 218 19.49 -19.65 -18.67
C ARG A 218 20.24 -19.76 -17.35
N GLN A 219 21.59 -19.84 -17.43
CA GLN A 219 22.44 -19.90 -16.23
C GLN A 219 22.31 -18.65 -15.38
N PHE A 220 22.30 -17.46 -15.98
CA PHE A 220 22.12 -16.21 -15.28
C PHE A 220 20.76 -16.14 -14.54
N ILE A 221 19.67 -16.55 -15.20
CA ILE A 221 18.33 -16.54 -14.56
C ILE A 221 18.29 -17.50 -13.37
N ILE A 222 18.90 -18.69 -13.49
CA ILE A 222 18.82 -19.71 -12.43
C ILE A 222 19.79 -19.42 -11.29
N ASN A 223 21.04 -19.06 -11.59
CA ASN A 223 22.12 -18.97 -10.61
C ASN A 223 22.26 -17.58 -9.99
N ASP A 224 22.07 -16.50 -10.76
CA ASP A 224 22.29 -15.13 -10.30
C ASP A 224 20.98 -14.47 -9.85
N LEU A 225 19.88 -14.69 -10.60
CA LEU A 225 18.57 -14.17 -10.23
C LEU A 225 17.79 -15.13 -9.32
N HIS A 226 18.21 -16.39 -9.19
CA HIS A 226 17.49 -17.43 -8.47
C HIS A 226 16.00 -17.54 -8.86
N SER A 227 15.71 -17.23 -10.13
CA SER A 227 14.37 -17.23 -10.72
C SER A 227 14.14 -18.47 -11.57
N GLY A 228 12.89 -18.87 -11.72
CA GLY A 228 12.50 -19.94 -12.64
C GLY A 228 12.47 -19.45 -14.09
N ALA A 229 12.81 -20.31 -15.03
CA ALA A 229 12.61 -20.06 -16.45
C ALA A 229 11.89 -21.24 -17.12
N THR A 230 11.11 -20.93 -18.14
CA THR A 230 10.47 -21.94 -19.02
C THR A 230 10.92 -21.65 -20.45
N MET A 231 11.28 -22.71 -21.19
CA MET A 231 11.69 -22.60 -22.58
C MET A 231 10.61 -23.20 -23.47
N TYR A 232 10.29 -22.49 -24.54
CA TYR A 232 9.38 -22.95 -25.60
C TYR A 232 10.12 -22.93 -26.94
N GLU A 233 9.92 -23.98 -27.73
CA GLU A 233 10.33 -23.97 -29.13
C GLU A 233 9.33 -23.11 -29.93
N ALA A 234 9.82 -22.08 -30.58
CA ALA A 234 9.05 -21.18 -31.42
C ALA A 234 9.58 -21.25 -32.87
N ILE A 235 8.73 -20.99 -33.84
CA ILE A 235 9.10 -20.95 -35.27
C ILE A 235 8.90 -19.54 -35.78
N GLY A 236 9.97 -18.96 -36.34
CA GLY A 236 9.92 -17.65 -36.98
C GLY A 236 8.99 -17.66 -38.19
N ALA A 237 7.99 -16.75 -38.20
CA ALA A 237 6.99 -16.72 -39.28
C ALA A 237 7.57 -16.26 -40.63
N TYR A 238 8.72 -15.58 -40.65
CA TYR A 238 9.34 -15.07 -41.87
C TYR A 238 10.22 -16.08 -42.58
N ASN A 239 11.09 -16.79 -41.82
CA ASN A 239 12.10 -17.69 -42.39
C ASN A 239 11.88 -19.16 -41.99
N PHE A 240 10.85 -19.45 -41.18
CA PHE A 240 10.54 -20.78 -40.62
C PHE A 240 11.69 -21.40 -39.80
N GLU A 241 12.63 -20.57 -39.33
CA GLU A 241 13.68 -21.04 -38.43
C GLU A 241 13.15 -21.29 -37.01
N LYS A 242 13.74 -22.30 -36.37
CA LYS A 242 13.40 -22.63 -34.97
C LYS A 242 14.23 -21.80 -34.01
N HIS A 243 13.58 -21.25 -33.03
CA HIS A 243 14.19 -20.50 -31.93
C HIS A 243 13.65 -21.02 -30.59
N ASN A 244 14.40 -20.85 -29.53
CA ASN A 244 13.89 -21.05 -28.19
C ASN A 244 13.50 -19.72 -27.57
N GLU A 245 12.24 -19.60 -27.17
CA GLU A 245 11.75 -18.48 -26.36
C GLU A 245 11.92 -18.82 -24.87
N ILE A 246 12.73 -18.04 -24.16
CA ILE A 246 12.95 -18.19 -22.74
C ILE A 246 12.01 -17.21 -22.02
N ILE A 247 11.14 -17.76 -21.16
CA ILE A 247 10.17 -16.99 -20.38
C ILE A 247 10.55 -17.05 -18.91
N THR A 248 10.68 -15.88 -18.28
CA THR A 248 10.87 -15.76 -16.84
C THR A 248 9.94 -14.71 -16.24
N ILE A 249 9.62 -14.85 -14.95
CA ILE A 249 8.82 -13.88 -14.20
C ILE A 249 9.70 -13.31 -13.10
N VAL A 250 9.95 -12.02 -13.18
CA VAL A 250 10.91 -11.29 -12.34
C VAL A 250 10.25 -10.10 -11.67
N ASP A 251 10.79 -9.67 -10.56
CA ASP A 251 10.43 -8.40 -9.91
C ASP A 251 11.13 -7.21 -10.58
N LYS A 252 10.84 -5.99 -10.11
CA LYS A 252 11.40 -4.74 -10.68
C LYS A 252 12.94 -4.69 -10.58
N SER A 253 13.50 -5.20 -9.49
CA SER A 253 14.95 -5.22 -9.24
C SER A 253 15.64 -6.29 -10.10
N GLU A 254 15.08 -7.48 -10.13
CA GLU A 254 15.56 -8.60 -10.96
C GLU A 254 15.48 -8.26 -12.45
N TYR A 255 14.41 -7.57 -12.87
CA TYR A 255 14.25 -7.09 -14.24
C TYR A 255 15.39 -6.17 -14.68
N GLN A 256 15.78 -5.21 -13.83
CA GLN A 256 16.90 -4.32 -14.17
C GLN A 256 18.21 -5.09 -14.35
N LYS A 257 18.48 -6.06 -13.48
CA LYS A 257 19.66 -6.93 -13.60
C LYS A 257 19.61 -7.77 -14.88
N LEU A 258 18.45 -8.35 -15.19
CA LEU A 258 18.22 -9.14 -16.38
C LEU A 258 18.46 -8.33 -17.66
N MET A 259 17.90 -7.12 -17.75
CA MET A 259 18.08 -6.26 -18.92
C MET A 259 19.52 -5.79 -19.08
N ASN A 260 20.21 -5.49 -17.98
CA ASN A 260 21.64 -5.15 -18.02
C ASN A 260 22.50 -6.33 -18.52
N PHE A 261 22.16 -7.55 -18.10
CA PHE A 261 22.83 -8.75 -18.58
C PHE A 261 22.60 -8.97 -20.09
N ILE A 262 21.34 -8.92 -20.55
CA ILE A 262 20.97 -9.09 -21.95
C ILE A 262 21.68 -8.05 -22.83
N ASN A 263 21.61 -6.78 -22.45
CA ASN A 263 22.23 -5.70 -23.21
C ASN A 263 23.77 -5.84 -23.33
N ARG A 264 24.40 -6.52 -22.37
CA ARG A 264 25.83 -6.76 -22.40
C ARG A 264 26.20 -7.98 -23.23
N GLU A 265 25.47 -9.10 -23.08
CA GLU A 265 25.80 -10.40 -23.68
C GLU A 265 25.26 -10.56 -25.12
N ASP A 266 24.05 -10.06 -25.36
CA ASP A 266 23.40 -10.09 -26.68
C ASP A 266 22.51 -8.87 -26.90
N PRO A 267 23.07 -7.75 -27.34
CA PRO A 267 22.32 -6.51 -27.61
C PRO A 267 21.26 -6.64 -28.70
N LYS A 268 21.29 -7.73 -29.49
CA LYS A 268 20.34 -8.01 -30.56
C LYS A 268 19.20 -8.92 -30.13
N ALA A 269 19.20 -9.40 -28.89
CA ALA A 269 18.14 -10.23 -28.36
C ALA A 269 16.77 -9.56 -28.52
N PHE A 270 15.78 -10.35 -28.96
CA PHE A 270 14.40 -9.88 -29.03
C PHE A 270 13.73 -10.10 -27.66
N VAL A 271 13.27 -9.01 -27.04
CA VAL A 271 12.70 -9.05 -25.69
C VAL A 271 11.32 -8.44 -25.70
N THR A 272 10.31 -9.19 -25.24
CA THR A 272 8.97 -8.68 -24.99
C THR A 272 8.65 -8.76 -23.51
N ILE A 273 7.93 -7.73 -23.00
CA ILE A 273 7.68 -7.55 -21.57
C ILE A 273 6.20 -7.36 -21.35
N TYR A 274 5.64 -8.15 -20.43
CA TYR A 274 4.25 -8.07 -20.01
C TYR A 274 4.18 -7.82 -18.50
N ASN A 275 3.30 -6.93 -18.07
CA ASN A 275 2.99 -6.79 -16.65
C ASN A 275 2.08 -7.93 -16.20
N VAL A 276 2.43 -8.55 -15.08
CA VAL A 276 1.67 -9.65 -14.48
C VAL A 276 1.07 -9.15 -13.17
N SER A 277 -0.25 -9.11 -13.11
CA SER A 277 -0.99 -8.60 -11.95
C SER A 277 -0.91 -9.53 -10.74
N SER A 278 -0.79 -10.85 -10.95
CA SER A 278 -0.63 -11.81 -9.85
C SER A 278 0.10 -13.07 -10.33
N VAL A 279 0.89 -13.65 -9.42
CA VAL A 279 1.58 -14.94 -9.66
C VAL A 279 1.32 -15.84 -8.46
N HIS A 280 0.69 -16.97 -8.69
CA HIS A 280 0.54 -18.03 -7.70
C HIS A 280 1.65 -19.06 -7.86
N TYR A 281 2.61 -19.08 -6.97
CA TYR A 281 3.66 -20.11 -6.94
C TYR A 281 4.07 -20.39 -5.49
N GLN A 282 4.54 -21.63 -5.26
CA GLN A 282 5.23 -21.92 -4.00
C GLN A 282 6.68 -21.46 -4.14
N PRO A 283 7.18 -20.60 -3.24
CA PRO A 283 8.58 -20.19 -3.27
C PRO A 283 9.48 -21.43 -3.23
N LYS A 284 10.47 -21.50 -4.12
CA LYS A 284 11.51 -22.54 -4.03
C LYS A 284 12.21 -22.37 -2.68
N ARG A 285 12.38 -23.48 -1.97
CA ARG A 285 13.10 -23.58 -0.69
C ARG A 285 14.57 -23.35 -0.87
#